data_4679411959591f25e0da018d0de22706
#
_entry.id   4679411959591f25e0da018d0de22706
#
_cell.length_a   1.000
_cell.length_b   1.000
_cell.length_c   1.000
_cell.angle_alpha   90.00
_cell.angle_beta   90.00
_cell.angle_gamma   90.00
#
_symmetry.space_group_name_H-M   'P 1'
#
loop_
_entity.id
_entity.type
_entity.pdbx_description
1 polymer ?
#
loop_
_entity_poly.entity_id
_entity_poly.type
_entity_poly.pdbx_seq_one_letter_code
_entity_poly.pdbx_strand_id
1 'polypeptide(L)'
;MELTEQIERDIGTLVDKHRRAALESPSRKEKLLHWLATIDTPTSTLKKRRRAMTWDKLNTRIQQGYGMGHGADYQPWLTLRRKNSSRESNQVAAHLHPLHRPGYFFSRGEYQIALLLLWLGIHDLREQYPLWPIAHPHPLYGAPGTDGLQLGYCTGLLDIAAEAGIEHGHFPGTDIPYVATIDFLITVRDGSDFDLVAISCKPIEDPAQEVKWRTLERLELERRYAERNGIRYLIISSRFVPILMAGQLEWCMERASLADTPHLAQSVLGFSREFTSAPNLAVSDAVARASESQQLSLEEGWAVFRHCAWTQAIDIDLSTPLLTSYPARRSGRTLRERLRRSLFEGGAK
;
A
#
# COMPACT_ATOMS: atom_id res chain seq x y z
N MET A 1 -6.32 7.76 15.48
CA MET A 1 -7.58 8.43 15.10
C MET A 1 -7.45 9.94 15.26
N GLU A 2 -7.22 10.47 16.45
CA GLU A 2 -7.09 11.93 16.67
C GLU A 2 -6.07 12.65 15.77
N LEU A 3 -4.92 12.04 15.50
CA LEU A 3 -3.88 12.65 14.67
C LEU A 3 -4.31 12.76 13.20
N THR A 4 -5.01 11.76 12.67
CA THR A 4 -5.52 11.77 11.29
C THR A 4 -6.59 12.85 11.13
N GLU A 5 -7.52 12.95 12.08
CA GLU A 5 -8.58 13.97 12.11
C GLU A 5 -8.04 15.39 12.29
N GLN A 6 -6.93 15.55 13.04
CA GLN A 6 -6.26 16.84 13.19
C GLN A 6 -5.60 17.26 11.87
N ILE A 7 -4.87 16.35 11.22
CA ILE A 7 -4.24 16.58 9.91
C ILE A 7 -5.30 16.93 8.86
N GLU A 8 -6.42 16.21 8.84
CA GLU A 8 -7.53 16.50 7.92
C GLU A 8 -8.13 17.89 8.15
N ARG A 9 -8.31 18.31 9.40
CA ARG A 9 -8.79 19.65 9.76
C ARG A 9 -7.80 20.74 9.36
N ASP A 10 -6.51 20.52 9.60
CA ASP A 10 -5.45 21.49 9.27
C ASP A 10 -5.29 21.62 7.75
N ILE A 11 -5.37 20.52 7.01
CA ILE A 11 -5.40 20.50 5.55
C ILE A 11 -6.62 21.29 5.04
N GLY A 12 -7.82 21.02 5.56
CA GLY A 12 -9.04 21.71 5.17
C GLY A 12 -8.94 23.24 5.38
N THR A 13 -8.47 23.67 6.53
CA THR A 13 -8.32 25.10 6.86
C THR A 13 -7.29 25.81 5.98
N LEU A 14 -6.17 25.16 5.71
CA LEU A 14 -5.11 25.72 4.88
C LEU A 14 -5.50 25.78 3.39
N VAL A 15 -6.21 24.76 2.90
CA VAL A 15 -6.72 24.70 1.52
C VAL A 15 -7.76 25.81 1.28
N ASP A 16 -8.69 26.01 2.22
CA ASP A 16 -9.69 27.08 2.10
C ASP A 16 -9.08 28.49 2.08
N LYS A 17 -8.02 28.72 2.84
CA LYS A 17 -7.27 29.98 2.84
C LYS A 17 -6.62 30.24 1.48
N HIS A 18 -6.02 29.22 0.86
CA HIS A 18 -5.36 29.35 -0.45
C HIS A 18 -6.31 29.25 -1.64
N ARG A 19 -7.45 28.56 -1.50
CA ARG A 19 -8.52 28.51 -2.49
C ARG A 19 -9.05 29.93 -2.80
N ARG A 20 -9.19 30.79 -1.78
CA ARG A 20 -9.58 32.20 -1.99
C ARG A 20 -8.52 32.94 -2.79
N ALA A 21 -7.24 32.77 -2.48
CA ALA A 21 -6.13 33.41 -3.21
C ALA A 21 -5.95 32.87 -4.65
N ALA A 22 -6.24 31.60 -4.90
CA ALA A 22 -6.12 30.97 -6.23
C ALA A 22 -7.29 31.31 -7.16
N LEU A 23 -8.51 31.53 -6.61
CA LEU A 23 -9.68 31.96 -7.39
C LEU A 23 -9.55 33.42 -7.91
N GLU A 24 -8.66 34.21 -7.34
CA GLU A 24 -8.35 35.59 -7.79
C GLU A 24 -7.38 35.64 -8.98
N SER A 25 -6.86 34.51 -9.48
CA SER A 25 -5.97 34.48 -10.65
C SER A 25 -6.60 33.72 -11.83
N PRO A 26 -7.30 34.42 -12.74
CA PRO A 26 -7.95 33.81 -13.93
C PRO A 26 -6.99 33.05 -14.85
N SER A 27 -5.70 33.44 -14.86
CA SER A 27 -4.70 32.93 -15.80
C SER A 27 -4.34 31.44 -15.63
N ARG A 28 -4.58 30.83 -14.46
CA ARG A 28 -4.25 29.42 -14.20
C ARG A 28 -5.28 28.45 -14.79
N LYS A 29 -6.57 28.79 -14.66
CA LYS A 29 -7.67 28.00 -15.22
C LYS A 29 -7.64 28.02 -16.74
N GLU A 30 -7.36 29.17 -17.34
CA GLU A 30 -7.21 29.34 -18.79
C GLU A 30 -6.02 28.57 -19.35
N LYS A 31 -4.87 28.58 -18.66
CA LYS A 31 -3.69 27.79 -19.04
C LYS A 31 -3.96 26.29 -19.00
N LEU A 32 -4.69 25.81 -18.00
CA LEU A 32 -5.04 24.40 -17.87
C LEU A 32 -6.04 23.95 -18.95
N LEU A 33 -7.06 24.76 -19.22
CA LEU A 33 -8.05 24.52 -20.29
C LEU A 33 -7.41 24.59 -21.66
N HIS A 34 -6.49 25.53 -21.90
CA HIS A 34 -5.72 25.62 -23.13
C HIS A 34 -4.82 24.39 -23.32
N TRP A 35 -4.19 23.91 -22.24
CA TRP A 35 -3.38 22.70 -22.28
C TRP A 35 -4.23 21.44 -22.58
N LEU A 36 -5.39 21.28 -21.96
CA LEU A 36 -6.34 20.19 -22.26
C LEU A 36 -6.80 20.19 -23.73
N ALA A 37 -6.94 21.39 -24.33
CA ALA A 37 -7.30 21.53 -25.75
C ALA A 37 -6.13 21.27 -26.71
N THR A 38 -4.86 21.26 -26.23
CA THR A 38 -3.64 21.11 -27.05
C THR A 38 -2.99 19.73 -26.93
N ILE A 39 -3.63 18.77 -26.24
CA ILE A 39 -3.09 17.41 -26.07
C ILE A 39 -2.79 16.71 -27.40
N ASP A 40 -3.46 17.09 -28.49
CA ASP A 40 -3.26 16.50 -29.82
C ASP A 40 -2.12 17.11 -30.65
N THR A 41 -1.39 18.10 -30.14
CA THR A 41 -0.32 18.75 -30.92
C THR A 41 0.95 18.94 -30.07
N PRO A 42 1.99 18.11 -30.23
CA PRO A 42 3.25 18.31 -29.53
C PRO A 42 4.08 19.40 -30.22
N THR A 43 3.96 20.64 -29.80
CA THR A 43 4.90 21.71 -30.14
C THR A 43 5.73 22.08 -28.92
N SER A 44 6.81 21.34 -28.70
CA SER A 44 7.82 21.72 -27.70
C SER A 44 9.10 22.21 -28.36
N THR A 45 9.39 23.49 -28.24
CA THR A 45 10.66 24.14 -28.61
C THR A 45 11.71 24.11 -27.49
N LEU A 46 11.46 23.36 -26.40
CA LEU A 46 12.39 23.21 -25.27
C LEU A 46 13.59 22.33 -25.67
N LYS A 47 14.81 22.82 -25.45
CA LYS A 47 16.05 22.07 -25.67
C LYS A 47 15.94 20.70 -25.03
N LYS A 48 15.86 19.63 -25.84
CA LYS A 48 15.72 18.22 -25.42
C LYS A 48 16.87 17.85 -24.49
N ARG A 49 16.65 17.87 -23.18
CA ARG A 49 17.54 17.19 -22.23
C ARG A 49 17.38 15.69 -22.47
N ARG A 50 18.45 14.97 -22.79
CA ARG A 50 18.51 13.52 -23.09
C ARG A 50 17.80 12.62 -22.06
N ARG A 51 17.38 13.15 -20.90
CA ARG A 51 16.73 12.45 -19.77
C ARG A 51 15.32 12.92 -19.46
N ALA A 52 14.79 13.93 -20.13
CA ALA A 52 13.43 14.41 -19.88
C ALA A 52 12.39 13.36 -20.27
N MET A 53 11.24 13.41 -19.60
CA MET A 53 10.07 12.63 -20.01
C MET A 53 9.61 13.14 -21.38
N THR A 54 9.17 12.24 -22.25
CA THR A 54 8.50 12.55 -23.53
C THR A 54 7.19 11.78 -23.58
N TRP A 55 6.25 12.20 -24.41
CA TRP A 55 4.99 11.49 -24.61
C TRP A 55 5.22 10.04 -25.05
N ASP A 56 6.18 9.79 -25.94
CA ASP A 56 6.51 8.43 -26.39
C ASP A 56 7.01 7.56 -25.22
N LYS A 57 7.84 8.11 -24.32
CA LYS A 57 8.30 7.36 -23.14
C LYS A 57 7.16 7.10 -22.16
N LEU A 58 6.26 8.08 -21.98
CA LEU A 58 5.11 7.93 -21.12
C LEU A 58 4.19 6.84 -21.65
N ASN A 59 3.85 6.91 -22.95
CA ASN A 59 3.02 5.92 -23.65
C ASN A 59 3.65 4.53 -23.60
N THR A 60 4.94 4.42 -23.91
CA THR A 60 5.68 3.14 -23.82
C THR A 60 5.58 2.55 -22.42
N ARG A 61 5.71 3.37 -21.37
CA ARG A 61 5.62 2.91 -20.00
C ARG A 61 4.21 2.40 -19.64
N ILE A 62 3.18 3.10 -20.10
CA ILE A 62 1.79 2.67 -19.95
C ILE A 62 1.54 1.36 -20.70
N GLN A 63 1.98 1.26 -21.96
CA GLN A 63 1.86 0.03 -22.76
C GLN A 63 2.60 -1.17 -22.18
N GLN A 64 3.68 -0.93 -21.44
CA GLN A 64 4.39 -1.96 -20.66
C GLN A 64 3.67 -2.39 -19.38
N GLY A 65 2.49 -1.82 -19.06
CA GLY A 65 1.66 -2.20 -17.92
C GLY A 65 2.05 -1.55 -16.60
N TYR A 66 2.92 -0.54 -16.59
CA TYR A 66 3.25 0.16 -15.34
C TYR A 66 2.03 0.88 -14.75
N GLY A 67 1.78 0.64 -13.46
CA GLY A 67 0.61 1.13 -12.74
C GLY A 67 -0.66 0.33 -13.02
N MET A 68 -0.55 -0.83 -13.66
CA MET A 68 -1.67 -1.68 -14.07
C MET A 68 -1.52 -3.10 -13.54
N GLY A 69 -2.60 -3.88 -13.67
CA GLY A 69 -2.67 -5.27 -13.21
C GLY A 69 -3.17 -5.42 -11.77
N HIS A 70 -3.25 -6.66 -11.34
CA HIS A 70 -3.73 -7.09 -10.02
C HIS A 70 -2.90 -8.27 -9.53
N GLY A 71 -2.79 -8.43 -8.19
CA GLY A 71 -2.09 -9.56 -7.59
C GLY A 71 -0.69 -9.74 -8.14
N ALA A 72 -0.40 -10.91 -8.71
CA ALA A 72 0.91 -11.26 -9.27
C ALA A 72 1.29 -10.43 -10.51
N ASP A 73 0.31 -9.96 -11.28
CA ASP A 73 0.54 -9.23 -12.54
C ASP A 73 0.67 -7.72 -12.34
N TYR A 74 0.49 -7.21 -11.11
CA TYR A 74 0.61 -5.78 -10.86
C TYR A 74 2.04 -5.29 -11.02
N GLN A 75 2.20 -4.21 -11.79
CA GLN A 75 3.47 -3.49 -11.97
C GLN A 75 3.37 -2.08 -11.40
N PRO A 76 4.13 -1.73 -10.34
CA PRO A 76 4.06 -0.41 -9.74
C PRO A 76 4.51 0.68 -10.72
N TRP A 77 3.84 1.86 -10.65
CA TRP A 77 4.22 3.00 -11.47
C TRP A 77 5.64 3.46 -11.22
N LEU A 78 6.05 3.55 -9.97
CA LEU A 78 7.43 3.88 -9.60
C LEU A 78 8.17 2.62 -9.15
N THR A 79 9.37 2.43 -9.69
CA THR A 79 10.30 1.36 -9.31
C THR A 79 11.56 1.94 -8.72
N LEU A 80 12.22 1.19 -7.85
CA LEU A 80 13.46 1.63 -7.21
C LEU A 80 14.56 1.81 -8.26
N ARG A 81 15.23 2.97 -8.21
CA ARG A 81 16.41 3.27 -9.01
C ARG A 81 17.47 3.88 -8.10
N ARG A 82 18.70 3.42 -8.18
CA ARG A 82 19.84 3.95 -7.38
C ARG A 82 19.94 5.47 -7.37
N LYS A 83 19.51 6.14 -8.46
CA LYS A 83 19.59 7.61 -8.60
C LYS A 83 18.45 8.36 -7.90
N ASN A 84 17.41 7.67 -7.46
CA ASN A 84 16.21 8.26 -6.84
C ASN A 84 16.18 8.04 -5.33
N SER A 85 17.21 7.40 -4.76
CA SER A 85 17.29 7.24 -3.30
C SER A 85 17.74 8.54 -2.66
N SER A 86 16.99 9.06 -1.69
CA SER A 86 17.53 10.04 -0.76
C SER A 86 18.53 9.34 0.15
N ARG A 87 19.50 10.09 0.70
CA ARG A 87 20.47 9.55 1.67
C ARG A 87 19.79 9.04 2.95
N GLU A 88 18.57 9.48 3.21
CA GLU A 88 17.81 9.21 4.42
C GLU A 88 16.76 8.10 4.24
N SER A 89 16.41 7.74 2.99
CA SER A 89 15.41 6.71 2.73
C SER A 89 16.05 5.34 2.55
N ASN A 90 15.75 4.43 3.45
CA ASN A 90 16.07 3.02 3.32
C ASN A 90 15.06 2.34 2.39
N GLN A 91 15.32 2.43 1.07
CA GLN A 91 14.51 1.74 0.06
C GLN A 91 14.59 0.23 0.25
N VAL A 92 13.47 -0.45 0.07
CA VAL A 92 13.36 -1.90 0.20
C VAL A 92 12.77 -2.50 -1.08
N ALA A 93 13.44 -3.52 -1.62
CA ALA A 93 12.85 -4.44 -2.58
C ALA A 93 12.72 -5.80 -1.90
N ALA A 94 11.53 -6.36 -1.88
CA ALA A 94 11.25 -7.64 -1.24
C ALA A 94 10.28 -8.48 -2.10
N HIS A 95 10.41 -9.80 -2.03
CA HIS A 95 9.39 -10.66 -2.61
C HIS A 95 8.16 -10.72 -1.70
N LEU A 96 7.00 -10.37 -2.23
CA LEU A 96 5.73 -10.43 -1.53
C LEU A 96 5.12 -11.83 -1.75
N HIS A 97 5.48 -12.78 -0.89
CA HIS A 97 5.06 -14.17 -1.03
C HIS A 97 3.53 -14.38 -1.15
N PRO A 98 2.68 -13.64 -0.41
CA PRO A 98 1.23 -13.75 -0.59
C PRO A 98 0.72 -13.32 -1.97
N LEU A 99 1.48 -12.49 -2.68
CA LEU A 99 1.12 -11.95 -3.99
C LEU A 99 1.97 -12.54 -5.13
N HIS A 100 2.93 -13.42 -4.82
CA HIS A 100 3.83 -14.08 -5.77
C HIS A 100 4.57 -13.11 -6.71
N ARG A 101 4.97 -11.94 -6.22
CA ARG A 101 5.68 -10.92 -7.00
C ARG A 101 6.66 -10.09 -6.16
N PRO A 102 7.64 -9.41 -6.78
CA PRO A 102 8.43 -8.40 -6.10
C PRO A 102 7.57 -7.17 -5.75
N GLY A 103 7.87 -6.55 -4.60
CA GLY A 103 7.36 -5.25 -4.18
C GLY A 103 8.49 -4.23 -4.03
N TYR A 104 8.18 -2.95 -4.24
CA TYR A 104 9.14 -1.84 -4.23
C TYR A 104 8.66 -0.72 -3.30
N PHE A 105 9.41 -0.47 -2.23
CA PHE A 105 9.06 0.48 -1.18
C PHE A 105 10.12 1.57 -1.07
N PHE A 106 9.71 2.81 -1.02
CA PHE A 106 10.63 3.95 -0.96
C PHE A 106 11.13 4.25 0.45
N SER A 107 10.55 3.58 1.44
CA SER A 107 11.03 3.62 2.83
C SER A 107 10.83 2.27 3.53
N ARG A 108 11.62 2.06 4.62
CA ARG A 108 11.43 0.89 5.49
C ARG A 108 10.04 0.90 6.15
N GLY A 109 9.52 2.10 6.49
CA GLY A 109 8.19 2.25 7.08
C GLY A 109 7.07 1.80 6.13
N GLU A 110 7.14 2.15 4.84
CA GLU A 110 6.22 1.62 3.83
C GLU A 110 6.25 0.09 3.78
N TYR A 111 7.45 -0.51 3.75
CA TYR A 111 7.58 -1.96 3.75
C TYR A 111 6.95 -2.62 4.98
N GLN A 112 7.17 -2.04 6.17
CA GLN A 112 6.60 -2.54 7.43
C GLN A 112 5.05 -2.45 7.42
N ILE A 113 4.50 -1.39 6.88
CA ILE A 113 3.04 -1.25 6.68
C ILE A 113 2.54 -2.29 5.69
N ALA A 114 3.24 -2.53 4.58
CA ALA A 114 2.86 -3.56 3.61
C ALA A 114 2.84 -4.96 4.26
N LEU A 115 3.83 -5.30 5.09
CA LEU A 115 3.84 -6.55 5.87
C LEU A 115 2.59 -6.69 6.75
N LEU A 116 2.24 -5.62 7.47
CA LEU A 116 1.04 -5.61 8.29
C LEU A 116 -0.22 -5.81 7.45
N LEU A 117 -0.40 -5.05 6.36
CA LEU A 117 -1.57 -5.12 5.50
C LEU A 117 -1.75 -6.53 4.91
N LEU A 118 -0.67 -7.13 4.42
CA LEU A 118 -0.68 -8.51 3.92
C LEU A 118 -1.03 -9.52 5.02
N TRP A 119 -0.47 -9.36 6.23
CA TRP A 119 -0.80 -10.21 7.36
C TRP A 119 -2.26 -10.05 7.80
N LEU A 120 -2.85 -8.86 7.69
CA LEU A 120 -4.27 -8.62 7.95
C LEU A 120 -5.19 -9.29 6.92
N GLY A 121 -4.63 -9.85 5.84
CA GLY A 121 -5.38 -10.62 4.85
C GLY A 121 -6.18 -9.74 3.90
N ILE A 122 -5.60 -8.64 3.44
CA ILE A 122 -6.14 -7.89 2.31
C ILE A 122 -6.16 -8.74 1.05
N HIS A 123 -7.05 -8.43 0.12
CA HIS A 123 -7.20 -9.19 -1.11
C HIS A 123 -6.10 -8.84 -2.15
N ASP A 124 -5.75 -7.55 -2.27
CA ASP A 124 -4.69 -7.08 -3.16
C ASP A 124 -3.97 -5.88 -2.54
N LEU A 125 -2.68 -5.73 -2.84
CA LEU A 125 -1.86 -4.59 -2.45
C LEU A 125 -1.12 -4.08 -3.67
N ARG A 126 -1.34 -2.82 -4.02
CA ARG A 126 -0.70 -2.15 -5.16
C ARG A 126 0.08 -0.94 -4.64
N GLU A 127 1.38 -1.14 -4.44
CA GLU A 127 2.29 -0.08 -4.03
C GLU A 127 2.56 0.89 -5.17
N GLN A 128 2.83 2.15 -4.84
CA GLN A 128 3.10 3.24 -5.79
C GLN A 128 2.06 3.31 -6.91
N TYR A 129 0.78 3.23 -6.50
CA TYR A 129 -0.35 3.24 -7.41
C TYR A 129 -0.50 4.62 -8.07
N PRO A 130 -0.63 4.70 -9.42
CA PRO A 130 -0.73 5.98 -10.11
C PRO A 130 -2.08 6.65 -9.91
N LEU A 131 -2.06 7.92 -9.59
CA LEU A 131 -3.19 8.81 -9.69
C LEU A 131 -3.18 9.42 -11.09
N TRP A 132 -3.89 8.79 -12.00
CA TRP A 132 -3.84 9.16 -13.41
C TRP A 132 -4.29 10.59 -13.64
N PRO A 133 -3.57 11.39 -14.45
CA PRO A 133 -3.92 12.78 -14.72
C PRO A 133 -5.28 12.95 -15.41
N ILE A 134 -5.69 12.00 -16.24
CA ILE A 134 -6.93 12.04 -17.02
C ILE A 134 -7.91 10.95 -16.54
N ALA A 135 -9.15 11.02 -16.99
CA ALA A 135 -10.16 10.01 -16.72
C ALA A 135 -9.67 8.62 -17.16
N HIS A 136 -9.92 7.61 -16.35
CA HIS A 136 -9.38 6.25 -16.54
C HIS A 136 -10.34 5.20 -15.96
N PRO A 137 -10.19 3.92 -16.36
CA PRO A 137 -11.00 2.84 -15.80
C PRO A 137 -10.89 2.75 -14.28
N HIS A 138 -11.97 2.30 -13.65
CA HIS A 138 -12.00 2.08 -12.20
C HIS A 138 -10.88 1.12 -11.75
N PRO A 139 -10.26 1.32 -10.58
CA PRO A 139 -9.15 0.47 -10.09
C PRO A 139 -9.46 -1.02 -9.91
N LEU A 140 -10.72 -1.40 -9.85
CA LEU A 140 -11.15 -2.82 -9.83
C LEU A 140 -11.38 -3.40 -11.23
N TYR A 141 -11.24 -2.61 -12.30
CA TYR A 141 -11.44 -3.12 -13.66
C TYR A 141 -10.42 -4.22 -13.99
N GLY A 142 -10.91 -5.39 -14.37
CA GLY A 142 -10.08 -6.57 -14.63
C GLY A 142 -9.56 -7.30 -13.39
N ALA A 143 -9.99 -6.91 -12.18
CA ALA A 143 -9.64 -7.66 -10.97
C ALA A 143 -10.38 -9.01 -10.93
N PRO A 144 -9.76 -10.09 -10.43
CA PRO A 144 -10.42 -11.38 -10.30
C PRO A 144 -11.71 -11.29 -9.45
N GLY A 145 -12.81 -11.77 -10.01
CA GLY A 145 -14.12 -11.80 -9.34
C GLY A 145 -14.93 -10.50 -9.45
N THR A 146 -14.53 -9.55 -10.29
CA THR A 146 -15.24 -8.28 -10.50
C THR A 146 -16.01 -8.22 -11.82
N ASP A 147 -16.04 -9.30 -12.61
CA ASP A 147 -16.67 -9.33 -13.94
C ASP A 147 -18.15 -8.96 -13.98
N GLY A 148 -18.86 -9.10 -12.83
CA GLY A 148 -20.27 -8.71 -12.70
C GLY A 148 -20.49 -7.29 -12.20
N LEU A 149 -19.44 -6.53 -11.87
CA LEU A 149 -19.56 -5.18 -11.34
C LEU A 149 -19.70 -4.14 -12.45
N GLN A 150 -20.64 -3.22 -12.29
CA GLN A 150 -20.77 -2.06 -13.16
C GLN A 150 -19.77 -0.98 -12.73
N LEU A 151 -18.54 -1.09 -13.20
CA LEU A 151 -17.46 -0.18 -12.88
C LEU A 151 -17.45 0.98 -13.89
N GLY A 152 -17.58 2.22 -13.39
CA GLY A 152 -17.47 3.43 -14.17
C GLY A 152 -16.02 3.84 -14.45
N TYR A 153 -15.87 5.05 -14.99
CA TYR A 153 -14.57 5.72 -15.10
C TYR A 153 -14.31 6.59 -13.88
N CYS A 154 -13.07 6.59 -13.43
CA CYS A 154 -12.58 7.51 -12.41
C CYS A 154 -12.26 8.89 -13.01
N THR A 155 -12.50 9.94 -12.23
CA THR A 155 -12.08 11.30 -12.57
C THR A 155 -10.56 11.42 -12.46
N GLY A 156 -9.93 12.06 -13.44
CA GLY A 156 -8.48 12.28 -13.47
C GLY A 156 -8.00 13.34 -12.46
N LEU A 157 -6.74 13.22 -12.06
CA LEU A 157 -6.16 14.13 -11.05
C LEU A 157 -6.06 15.59 -11.52
N LEU A 158 -6.00 15.85 -12.85
CA LEU A 158 -5.98 17.20 -13.41
C LEU A 158 -7.30 17.94 -13.14
N ASP A 159 -8.43 17.29 -13.36
CA ASP A 159 -9.74 17.88 -13.11
C ASP A 159 -9.93 18.15 -11.62
N ILE A 160 -9.52 17.20 -10.78
CA ILE A 160 -9.58 17.32 -9.32
C ILE A 160 -8.68 18.46 -8.83
N ALA A 161 -7.47 18.59 -9.37
CA ALA A 161 -6.54 19.67 -9.04
C ALA A 161 -7.09 21.04 -9.45
N ALA A 162 -7.73 21.12 -10.63
CA ALA A 162 -8.37 22.33 -11.12
C ALA A 162 -9.54 22.76 -10.22
N GLU A 163 -10.41 21.82 -9.86
CA GLU A 163 -11.54 22.05 -8.94
C GLU A 163 -11.06 22.51 -7.54
N ALA A 164 -9.93 21.95 -7.08
CA ALA A 164 -9.34 22.27 -5.78
C ALA A 164 -8.56 23.61 -5.78
N GLY A 165 -8.25 24.17 -6.96
CA GLY A 165 -7.35 25.33 -7.09
C GLY A 165 -5.91 25.02 -6.71
N ILE A 166 -5.51 23.75 -6.75
CA ILE A 166 -4.15 23.26 -6.46
C ILE A 166 -3.41 23.03 -7.78
N GLU A 167 -2.17 23.52 -7.86
CA GLU A 167 -1.36 23.34 -9.06
C GLU A 167 -0.95 21.87 -9.22
N HIS A 168 -1.35 21.27 -10.36
CA HIS A 168 -0.85 19.95 -10.75
C HIS A 168 0.58 20.08 -11.28
N GLY A 169 1.48 19.21 -10.80
CA GLY A 169 2.88 19.22 -11.23
C GLY A 169 3.10 18.63 -12.61
N HIS A 170 4.26 18.98 -13.22
CA HIS A 170 4.72 18.44 -14.50
C HIS A 170 6.01 17.65 -14.30
N PHE A 171 6.34 16.77 -15.25
CA PHE A 171 7.67 16.16 -15.28
C PHE A 171 8.73 17.27 -15.46
N PRO A 172 9.84 17.24 -14.70
CA PRO A 172 10.82 18.31 -14.68
C PRO A 172 11.33 18.70 -16.08
N GLY A 173 11.16 19.97 -16.43
CA GLY A 173 11.58 20.56 -17.71
C GLY A 173 10.71 20.16 -18.90
N THR A 174 9.46 19.78 -18.66
CA THR A 174 8.46 19.46 -19.69
C THR A 174 7.12 20.08 -19.33
N ASP A 175 6.20 20.08 -20.29
CA ASP A 175 4.78 20.41 -20.16
C ASP A 175 3.90 19.16 -19.91
N ILE A 176 4.50 17.97 -19.81
CA ILE A 176 3.80 16.72 -19.59
C ILE A 176 3.38 16.62 -18.12
N PRO A 177 2.09 16.40 -17.82
CA PRO A 177 1.63 16.23 -16.44
C PRO A 177 2.36 15.12 -15.73
N TYR A 178 2.74 15.38 -14.50
CA TYR A 178 3.36 14.37 -13.67
C TYR A 178 2.29 13.35 -13.23
N VAL A 179 2.60 12.06 -13.38
CA VAL A 179 1.75 11.01 -12.81
C VAL A 179 2.12 10.85 -11.34
N ALA A 180 1.31 11.43 -10.46
CA ALA A 180 1.47 11.27 -9.02
C ALA A 180 1.19 9.82 -8.61
N THR A 181 1.72 9.40 -7.46
CA THR A 181 1.44 8.08 -6.89
C THR A 181 0.99 8.22 -5.46
N ILE A 182 0.12 7.32 -5.06
CA ILE A 182 -0.17 7.05 -3.66
C ILE A 182 0.66 5.86 -3.21
N ASP A 183 1.05 5.84 -1.94
CA ASP A 183 1.97 4.83 -1.44
C ASP A 183 1.37 3.42 -1.56
N PHE A 184 0.06 3.25 -1.24
CA PHE A 184 -0.69 2.01 -1.47
C PHE A 184 -2.12 2.27 -1.94
N LEU A 185 -2.58 1.46 -2.87
CA LEU A 185 -3.99 1.20 -3.09
C LEU A 185 -4.25 -0.27 -2.77
N ILE A 186 -5.04 -0.53 -1.75
CA ILE A 186 -5.38 -1.90 -1.36
C ILE A 186 -6.82 -2.24 -1.69
N THR A 187 -7.06 -3.52 -1.95
CA THR A 187 -8.40 -4.09 -2.09
C THR A 187 -8.69 -4.93 -0.86
N VAL A 188 -9.77 -4.60 -0.16
CA VAL A 188 -10.31 -5.40 0.93
C VAL A 188 -11.54 -6.12 0.40
N ARG A 189 -11.67 -7.41 0.70
CA ARG A 189 -12.83 -8.21 0.30
C ARG A 189 -13.62 -8.62 1.54
N ASP A 190 -14.93 -8.39 1.48
CA ASP A 190 -15.87 -8.89 2.47
C ASP A 190 -17.00 -9.65 1.74
N GLY A 191 -16.96 -10.97 1.83
CA GLY A 191 -17.87 -11.82 1.05
C GLY A 191 -17.74 -11.61 -0.46
N SER A 192 -18.78 -11.05 -1.09
CA SER A 192 -18.81 -10.68 -2.52
C SER A 192 -18.33 -9.25 -2.77
N ASP A 193 -18.23 -8.42 -1.74
CA ASP A 193 -18.01 -7.00 -1.87
C ASP A 193 -16.51 -6.66 -1.88
N PHE A 194 -16.16 -5.64 -2.64
CA PHE A 194 -14.80 -5.15 -2.77
C PHE A 194 -14.74 -3.68 -2.37
N ASP A 195 -13.96 -3.39 -1.33
CA ASP A 195 -13.65 -2.04 -0.89
C ASP A 195 -12.24 -1.65 -1.30
N LEU A 196 -12.08 -0.42 -1.78
CA LEU A 196 -10.78 0.16 -2.07
C LEU A 196 -10.37 1.12 -0.95
N VAL A 197 -9.12 0.99 -0.50
CA VAL A 197 -8.52 1.90 0.47
C VAL A 197 -7.20 2.41 -0.08
N ALA A 198 -7.10 3.71 -0.22
CA ALA A 198 -5.90 4.44 -0.59
C ALA A 198 -5.16 4.86 0.68
N ILE A 199 -3.86 4.57 0.75
CA ILE A 199 -3.06 4.79 1.96
C ILE A 199 -1.82 5.61 1.62
N SER A 200 -1.62 6.71 2.35
CA SER A 200 -0.39 7.51 2.33
C SER A 200 0.41 7.29 3.60
N CYS A 201 1.67 6.93 3.46
CA CYS A 201 2.59 6.71 4.56
C CYS A 201 3.42 7.97 4.79
N LYS A 202 3.33 8.57 5.96
CA LYS A 202 4.06 9.80 6.27
C LYS A 202 4.76 9.68 7.63
N PRO A 203 5.98 10.23 7.77
CA PRO A 203 6.69 10.26 9.05
C PRO A 203 6.14 11.35 9.99
N ILE A 204 4.82 11.44 10.09
CA ILE A 204 4.14 12.42 10.94
C ILE A 204 3.83 11.71 12.26
N GLU A 205 4.44 12.18 13.34
CA GLU A 205 4.33 11.57 14.67
C GLU A 205 3.75 12.54 15.70
N ASP A 206 3.98 13.83 15.50
CA ASP A 206 3.57 14.89 16.39
C ASP A 206 2.59 15.81 15.67
N PRO A 207 1.38 16.05 16.21
CA PRO A 207 0.43 17.03 15.68
C PRO A 207 1.01 18.44 15.56
N ALA A 208 2.01 18.78 16.41
CA ALA A 208 2.72 20.05 16.35
C ALA A 208 3.84 20.09 15.30
N GLN A 209 4.14 18.97 14.62
CA GLN A 209 5.16 18.93 13.59
C GLN A 209 4.74 19.79 12.39
N GLU A 210 5.57 20.77 12.03
CA GLU A 210 5.36 21.60 10.85
C GLU A 210 5.52 20.75 9.58
N VAL A 211 4.44 20.63 8.82
CA VAL A 211 4.42 19.93 7.52
C VAL A 211 4.56 20.96 6.40
N LYS A 212 5.49 20.72 5.47
CA LYS A 212 5.70 21.59 4.32
C LYS A 212 4.41 21.75 3.51
N TRP A 213 4.07 23.00 3.16
CA TRP A 213 2.87 23.34 2.37
C TRP A 213 2.65 22.42 1.17
N ARG A 214 3.68 22.17 0.35
CA ARG A 214 3.59 21.31 -0.83
C ARG A 214 3.24 19.85 -0.49
N THR A 215 3.61 19.38 0.70
CA THR A 215 3.21 18.05 1.18
C THR A 215 1.71 18.02 1.50
N LEU A 216 1.20 19.07 2.13
CA LEU A 216 -0.24 19.21 2.43
C LEU A 216 -1.08 19.27 1.15
N GLU A 217 -0.65 20.06 0.15
CA GLU A 217 -1.30 20.10 -1.17
C GLU A 217 -1.38 18.70 -1.81
N ARG A 218 -0.30 17.92 -1.74
CA ARG A 218 -0.29 16.56 -2.28
C ARG A 218 -1.25 15.63 -1.54
N LEU A 219 -1.24 15.65 -0.22
CA LEU A 219 -2.15 14.85 0.61
C LEU A 219 -3.62 15.23 0.33
N GLU A 220 -3.90 16.51 0.15
CA GLU A 220 -5.24 16.97 -0.20
C GLU A 220 -5.66 16.50 -1.60
N LEU A 221 -4.77 16.52 -2.58
CA LEU A 221 -5.06 15.96 -3.91
C LEU A 221 -5.31 14.46 -3.85
N GLU A 222 -4.51 13.71 -3.08
CA GLU A 222 -4.68 12.28 -2.87
C GLU A 222 -6.03 11.98 -2.19
N ARG A 223 -6.40 12.74 -1.17
CA ARG A 223 -7.68 12.62 -0.47
C ARG A 223 -8.87 12.90 -1.40
N ARG A 224 -8.83 14.02 -2.13
CA ARG A 224 -9.91 14.40 -3.07
C ARG A 224 -10.03 13.40 -4.22
N TYR A 225 -8.90 12.88 -4.71
CA TYR A 225 -8.92 11.84 -5.72
C TYR A 225 -9.64 10.58 -5.19
N ALA A 226 -9.31 10.15 -3.99
CA ALA A 226 -9.93 8.99 -3.37
C ALA A 226 -11.45 9.23 -3.16
N GLU A 227 -11.82 10.33 -2.53
CA GLU A 227 -13.22 10.70 -2.26
C GLU A 227 -14.05 10.78 -3.55
N ARG A 228 -13.53 11.47 -4.59
CA ARG A 228 -14.24 11.65 -5.86
C ARG A 228 -14.48 10.32 -6.58
N ASN A 229 -13.63 9.35 -6.38
CA ASN A 229 -13.67 8.04 -7.01
C ASN A 229 -14.22 6.94 -6.09
N GLY A 230 -14.85 7.30 -4.96
CA GLY A 230 -15.48 6.34 -4.03
C GLY A 230 -14.46 5.44 -3.31
N ILE A 231 -13.22 5.88 -3.18
CA ILE A 231 -12.12 5.17 -2.52
C ILE A 231 -11.92 5.76 -1.14
N ARG A 232 -11.86 4.94 -0.12
CA ARG A 232 -11.54 5.41 1.24
C ARG A 232 -10.08 5.83 1.32
N TYR A 233 -9.77 6.92 2.01
CA TYR A 233 -8.41 7.45 2.16
C TYR A 233 -7.95 7.41 3.60
N LEU A 234 -6.71 6.92 3.81
CA LEU A 234 -6.06 6.87 5.12
C LEU A 234 -4.65 7.45 5.05
N ILE A 235 -4.28 8.20 6.07
CA ILE A 235 -2.88 8.58 6.32
C ILE A 235 -2.39 7.74 7.50
N ILE A 236 -1.30 6.99 7.30
CA ILE A 236 -0.71 6.13 8.33
C ILE A 236 0.72 6.62 8.61
N SER A 237 1.07 6.73 9.90
CA SER A 237 2.46 7.01 10.28
C SER A 237 3.39 5.90 9.78
N SER A 238 4.52 6.26 9.18
CA SER A 238 5.54 5.30 8.76
C SER A 238 6.15 4.48 9.91
N ARG A 239 5.85 4.83 11.16
CA ARG A 239 6.23 4.10 12.38
C ARG A 239 5.05 3.40 13.06
N PHE A 240 3.92 3.30 12.38
CA PHE A 240 2.71 2.66 12.92
C PHE A 240 2.95 1.20 13.34
N VAL A 241 3.80 0.49 12.61
CA VAL A 241 4.16 -0.90 12.92
C VAL A 241 5.42 -0.93 13.78
N PRO A 242 5.36 -1.46 15.02
CA PRO A 242 6.55 -1.62 15.84
C PRO A 242 7.62 -2.47 15.16
N ILE A 243 8.90 -2.08 15.29
CA ILE A 243 10.04 -2.75 14.63
C ILE A 243 10.08 -4.25 14.94
N LEU A 244 9.82 -4.62 16.20
CA LEU A 244 9.75 -6.02 16.62
C LEU A 244 8.68 -6.80 15.84
N MET A 245 7.46 -6.26 15.80
CA MET A 245 6.36 -6.89 15.07
C MET A 245 6.68 -7.01 13.58
N ALA A 246 7.23 -5.94 12.99
CA ALA A 246 7.62 -5.94 11.58
C ALA A 246 8.65 -7.04 11.27
N GLY A 247 9.66 -7.21 12.12
CA GLY A 247 10.67 -8.26 11.94
C GLY A 247 10.07 -9.67 12.03
N GLN A 248 9.13 -9.90 12.95
CA GLN A 248 8.43 -11.18 13.08
C GLN A 248 7.48 -11.44 11.90
N LEU A 249 6.78 -10.41 11.41
CA LEU A 249 5.97 -10.50 10.21
C LEU A 249 6.83 -10.80 8.97
N GLU A 250 7.97 -10.12 8.81
CA GLU A 250 8.91 -10.35 7.71
C GLU A 250 9.42 -11.81 7.71
N TRP A 251 9.80 -12.31 8.88
CA TRP A 251 10.23 -13.70 9.04
C TRP A 251 9.13 -14.71 8.70
N CYS A 252 7.89 -14.48 9.13
CA CYS A 252 6.77 -15.36 8.83
C CYS A 252 6.33 -15.27 7.36
N MET A 253 6.40 -14.08 6.74
CA MET A 253 5.94 -13.84 5.37
C MET A 253 6.61 -14.73 4.33
N GLU A 254 7.87 -15.12 4.53
CA GLU A 254 8.56 -16.05 3.62
C GLU A 254 7.86 -17.42 3.50
N ARG A 255 7.00 -17.75 4.46
CA ARG A 255 6.19 -18.98 4.48
C ARG A 255 4.69 -18.68 4.50
N ALA A 256 4.29 -17.50 4.03
CA ALA A 256 2.87 -17.12 3.96
C ALA A 256 2.07 -18.06 3.03
N SER A 257 2.70 -18.59 1.98
CA SER A 257 2.15 -19.62 1.10
C SER A 257 3.00 -20.89 1.18
N LEU A 258 2.34 -22.04 1.16
CA LEU A 258 2.96 -23.37 1.03
C LEU A 258 2.55 -24.05 -0.29
N ALA A 259 2.09 -23.27 -1.27
CA ALA A 259 1.62 -23.81 -2.56
C ALA A 259 2.70 -24.62 -3.29
N ASP A 260 3.97 -24.22 -3.17
CA ASP A 260 5.12 -24.89 -3.80
C ASP A 260 5.63 -26.10 -2.98
N THR A 261 5.07 -26.35 -1.80
CA THR A 261 5.44 -27.45 -0.90
C THR A 261 4.20 -28.18 -0.39
N PRO A 262 3.49 -28.96 -1.26
CA PRO A 262 2.21 -29.59 -0.93
C PRO A 262 2.24 -30.51 0.30
N HIS A 263 3.37 -31.20 0.54
CA HIS A 263 3.54 -32.08 1.72
C HIS A 263 3.53 -31.27 3.03
N LEU A 264 4.10 -30.06 3.03
CA LEU A 264 4.03 -29.16 4.19
C LEU A 264 2.61 -28.60 4.38
N ALA A 265 1.93 -28.27 3.29
CA ALA A 265 0.55 -27.79 3.35
C ALA A 265 -0.40 -28.84 3.98
N GLN A 266 -0.21 -30.13 3.65
CA GLN A 266 -0.99 -31.23 4.23
C GLN A 266 -0.76 -31.38 5.73
N SER A 267 0.43 -31.07 6.23
CA SER A 267 0.81 -31.19 7.64
C SER A 267 0.26 -30.08 8.53
N VAL A 268 -0.18 -28.94 7.98
CA VAL A 268 -0.58 -27.73 8.73
C VAL A 268 -1.61 -28.03 9.83
N LEU A 269 -2.65 -28.78 9.52
CA LEU A 269 -3.72 -29.06 10.48
C LEU A 269 -3.23 -29.93 11.65
N GLY A 270 -2.50 -31.02 11.36
CA GLY A 270 -1.94 -31.92 12.36
C GLY A 270 -0.90 -31.19 13.22
N PHE A 271 0.00 -30.49 12.59
CA PHE A 271 1.03 -29.68 13.26
C PHE A 271 0.43 -28.62 14.20
N SER A 272 -0.57 -27.86 13.73
CA SER A 272 -1.21 -26.82 14.55
C SER A 272 -1.94 -27.38 15.77
N ARG A 273 -2.59 -28.53 15.63
CA ARG A 273 -3.24 -29.25 16.75
C ARG A 273 -2.20 -29.67 17.79
N GLU A 274 -1.13 -30.36 17.35
CA GLU A 274 -0.09 -30.87 18.23
C GLU A 274 0.63 -29.73 18.96
N PHE A 275 1.02 -28.67 18.26
CA PHE A 275 1.61 -27.48 18.86
C PHE A 275 0.68 -26.84 19.91
N THR A 276 -0.62 -26.77 19.61
CA THR A 276 -1.60 -26.11 20.48
C THR A 276 -1.94 -26.96 21.71
N SER A 277 -1.80 -28.29 21.65
CA SER A 277 -2.07 -29.22 22.77
C SER A 277 -1.12 -29.03 23.95
N ALA A 278 0.03 -28.43 23.72
CA ALA A 278 1.08 -28.22 24.74
C ALA A 278 1.39 -26.73 24.99
N PRO A 279 0.45 -25.96 25.54
CA PRO A 279 0.56 -24.49 25.62
C PRO A 279 1.69 -23.98 26.51
N ASN A 280 2.21 -24.81 27.42
CA ASN A 280 3.26 -24.47 28.38
C ASN A 280 4.66 -24.88 27.90
N LEU A 281 4.80 -25.58 26.79
CA LEU A 281 6.09 -25.92 26.23
C LEU A 281 6.76 -24.68 25.62
N ALA A 282 8.08 -24.64 25.69
CA ALA A 282 8.88 -23.69 24.90
C ALA A 282 8.56 -23.86 23.40
N VAL A 283 8.60 -22.77 22.65
CA VAL A 283 8.28 -22.81 21.20
C VAL A 283 9.14 -23.84 20.48
N SER A 284 10.44 -23.94 20.78
CA SER A 284 11.37 -24.93 20.19
C SER A 284 10.88 -26.36 20.41
N ASP A 285 10.49 -26.68 21.66
CA ASP A 285 10.08 -28.04 22.03
C ASP A 285 8.72 -28.38 21.43
N ALA A 286 7.80 -27.41 21.42
CA ALA A 286 6.49 -27.56 20.79
C ALA A 286 6.61 -27.77 19.27
N VAL A 287 7.54 -27.04 18.61
CA VAL A 287 7.83 -27.24 17.17
C VAL A 287 8.43 -28.62 16.94
N ALA A 288 9.44 -29.04 17.74
CA ALA A 288 10.06 -30.36 17.60
C ALA A 288 9.03 -31.49 17.74
N ARG A 289 8.21 -31.43 18.79
CA ARG A 289 7.14 -32.39 19.04
C ARG A 289 6.10 -32.42 17.91
N ALA A 290 5.66 -31.28 17.42
CA ALA A 290 4.71 -31.20 16.32
C ALA A 290 5.31 -31.72 15.00
N SER A 291 6.61 -31.45 14.77
CA SER A 291 7.34 -32.00 13.61
C SER A 291 7.40 -33.50 13.64
N GLU A 292 7.78 -34.10 14.77
CA GLU A 292 7.84 -35.55 14.95
C GLU A 292 6.48 -36.18 14.69
N SER A 293 5.39 -35.61 15.22
CA SER A 293 4.03 -36.12 15.03
C SER A 293 3.58 -36.14 13.57
N GLN A 294 4.16 -35.26 12.74
CA GLN A 294 3.83 -35.15 11.31
C GLN A 294 4.94 -35.74 10.40
N GLN A 295 5.92 -36.42 10.98
CA GLN A 295 7.07 -36.99 10.25
C GLN A 295 7.84 -35.97 9.41
N LEU A 296 7.94 -34.73 9.92
CA LEU A 296 8.69 -33.65 9.33
C LEU A 296 10.09 -33.54 9.92
N SER A 297 11.06 -33.12 9.14
CA SER A 297 12.33 -32.66 9.67
C SER A 297 12.11 -31.40 10.52
N LEU A 298 13.08 -31.07 11.39
CA LEU A 298 12.96 -29.87 12.22
C LEU A 298 12.90 -28.58 11.38
N GLU A 299 13.61 -28.53 10.25
CA GLU A 299 13.58 -27.41 9.31
C GLU A 299 12.18 -27.23 8.68
N GLU A 300 11.59 -28.32 8.22
CA GLU A 300 10.23 -28.34 7.69
C GLU A 300 9.21 -27.94 8.77
N GLY A 301 9.40 -28.41 10.00
CA GLY A 301 8.57 -28.01 11.14
C GLY A 301 8.61 -26.51 11.40
N TRP A 302 9.78 -25.88 11.33
CA TRP A 302 9.88 -24.42 11.43
C TRP A 302 9.22 -23.70 10.23
N ALA A 303 9.27 -24.27 9.04
CA ALA A 303 8.57 -23.72 7.88
C ALA A 303 7.05 -23.76 8.08
N VAL A 304 6.50 -24.89 8.56
CA VAL A 304 5.08 -25.03 8.89
C VAL A 304 4.69 -24.12 10.06
N PHE A 305 5.52 -24.00 11.09
CA PHE A 305 5.28 -23.09 12.21
C PHE A 305 5.16 -21.63 11.75
N ARG A 306 6.07 -21.17 10.89
CA ARG A 306 6.05 -19.80 10.32
C ARG A 306 4.76 -19.56 9.52
N HIS A 307 4.35 -20.56 8.71
CA HIS A 307 3.08 -20.51 8.01
C HIS A 307 1.89 -20.43 8.96
N CYS A 308 1.87 -21.26 10.00
CA CYS A 308 0.81 -21.26 11.01
C CYS A 308 0.74 -19.95 11.79
N ALA A 309 1.89 -19.34 12.10
CA ALA A 309 1.97 -18.04 12.76
C ALA A 309 1.46 -16.91 11.84
N TRP A 310 1.81 -16.94 10.54
CA TRP A 310 1.33 -15.98 9.56
C TRP A 310 -0.18 -16.08 9.36
N THR A 311 -0.69 -17.27 9.12
CA THR A 311 -2.11 -17.51 8.86
C THR A 311 -2.98 -17.47 10.12
N GLN A 312 -2.35 -17.44 11.30
CA GLN A 312 -3.00 -17.59 12.59
C GLN A 312 -3.71 -18.96 12.77
N ALA A 313 -3.27 -19.98 12.05
CA ALA A 313 -3.65 -21.38 12.32
C ALA A 313 -3.23 -21.75 13.75
N ILE A 314 -2.07 -21.28 14.19
CA ILE A 314 -1.68 -21.25 15.61
C ILE A 314 -1.84 -19.79 16.09
N ASP A 315 -2.58 -19.61 17.19
CA ASP A 315 -2.84 -18.28 17.77
C ASP A 315 -1.58 -17.73 18.46
N ILE A 316 -0.78 -16.94 17.72
CA ILE A 316 0.48 -16.35 18.21
C ILE A 316 0.42 -14.83 18.09
N ASP A 317 0.73 -14.16 19.19
CA ASP A 317 0.85 -12.70 19.25
C ASP A 317 2.20 -12.23 18.69
N LEU A 318 2.20 -11.84 17.41
CA LEU A 318 3.39 -11.34 16.72
C LEU A 318 3.77 -9.89 17.11
N SER A 319 3.02 -9.22 17.99
CA SER A 319 3.40 -7.92 18.53
C SER A 319 4.32 -8.03 19.76
N THR A 320 4.49 -9.23 20.32
CA THR A 320 5.34 -9.52 21.44
C THR A 320 6.54 -10.38 21.03
N PRO A 321 7.69 -10.32 21.77
CA PRO A 321 8.85 -11.12 21.42
C PRO A 321 8.55 -12.62 21.34
N LEU A 322 8.82 -13.25 20.23
CA LEU A 322 8.75 -14.70 20.06
C LEU A 322 10.10 -15.32 20.48
N LEU A 323 10.21 -15.65 21.76
CA LEU A 323 11.39 -16.30 22.33
C LEU A 323 11.23 -17.80 22.23
N THR A 324 12.10 -18.48 21.48
CA THR A 324 11.98 -19.91 21.19
C THR A 324 12.14 -20.81 22.43
N SER A 325 12.84 -20.31 23.47
CA SER A 325 13.03 -20.97 24.75
C SER A 325 11.89 -20.78 25.76
N TYR A 326 10.83 -20.07 25.38
CA TYR A 326 9.67 -19.82 26.22
C TYR A 326 8.38 -20.19 25.47
N PRO A 327 7.26 -20.43 26.19
CA PRO A 327 5.96 -20.59 25.58
C PRO A 327 5.55 -19.37 24.76
N ALA A 328 4.89 -19.60 23.61
CA ALA A 328 4.37 -18.53 22.78
C ALA A 328 3.21 -17.79 23.46
N ARG A 329 3.20 -16.46 23.39
CA ARG A 329 2.03 -15.68 23.79
C ARG A 329 0.88 -15.91 22.81
N ARG A 330 -0.29 -16.17 23.39
CA ARG A 330 -1.56 -16.36 22.67
C ARG A 330 -2.29 -15.02 22.64
N SER A 331 -3.07 -14.72 21.67
CA SER A 331 -3.90 -13.52 21.40
C SER A 331 -3.65 -12.86 20.04
N GLY A 332 -2.93 -13.55 19.17
CA GLY A 332 -2.64 -13.03 17.83
C GLY A 332 -3.89 -12.86 16.98
N ARG A 333 -4.87 -13.75 17.09
CA ARG A 333 -6.15 -13.64 16.38
C ARG A 333 -6.92 -12.40 16.80
N THR A 334 -7.01 -12.16 18.11
CA THR A 334 -7.67 -10.97 18.67
C THR A 334 -6.95 -9.70 18.25
N LEU A 335 -5.62 -9.71 18.28
CA LEU A 335 -4.81 -8.58 17.80
C LEU A 335 -5.08 -8.29 16.33
N ARG A 336 -5.01 -9.34 15.48
CA ARG A 336 -5.24 -9.24 14.03
C ARG A 336 -6.62 -8.66 13.72
N GLU A 337 -7.65 -9.18 14.39
CA GLU A 337 -9.00 -8.71 14.21
C GLU A 337 -9.20 -7.25 14.67
N ARG A 338 -8.65 -6.88 15.83
CA ARG A 338 -8.68 -5.50 16.32
C ARG A 338 -8.01 -4.53 15.33
N LEU A 339 -6.83 -4.87 14.80
CA LEU A 339 -6.14 -4.05 13.83
C LEU A 339 -6.91 -3.98 12.49
N ARG A 340 -7.49 -5.10 12.06
CA ARG A 340 -8.33 -5.14 10.86
C ARG A 340 -9.54 -4.21 11.00
N ARG A 341 -10.26 -4.27 12.10
CA ARG A 341 -11.38 -3.37 12.38
C ARG A 341 -10.95 -1.91 12.43
N SER A 342 -9.86 -1.62 13.15
CA SER A 342 -9.35 -0.26 13.29
C SER A 342 -8.98 0.37 11.92
N LEU A 343 -8.41 -0.41 11.00
CA LEU A 343 -7.99 0.10 9.70
C LEU A 343 -9.10 0.05 8.64
N PHE A 344 -9.99 -0.95 8.70
CA PHE A 344 -10.93 -1.19 7.60
C PHE A 344 -12.40 -0.98 7.96
N GLU A 345 -12.80 -1.00 9.23
CA GLU A 345 -14.19 -0.82 9.65
C GLU A 345 -14.45 0.50 10.38
N GLY A 346 -13.40 1.23 10.82
CA GLY A 346 -13.48 2.46 11.62
C GLY A 346 -13.79 3.74 10.85
N GLY A 347 -14.37 3.68 9.65
CA GLY A 347 -14.60 4.84 8.79
C GLY A 347 -16.02 4.98 8.26
N ALA A 348 -17.03 4.46 8.95
CA ALA A 348 -18.42 4.64 8.53
C ALA A 348 -19.21 5.27 9.69
N LYS A 349 -19.37 6.58 9.70
CA LYS A 349 -20.67 7.30 9.84
C LYS A 349 -20.43 8.78 9.93
#